data_c64bc8f37c2c767fef9fcd2c0f83c5a0
#
_entry.id   c64bc8f37c2c767fef9fcd2c0f83c5a0
#
_cell.length_a   1.000
_cell.length_b   1.000
_cell.length_c   1.000
_cell.angle_alpha   90.00
_cell.angle_beta   90.00
_cell.angle_gamma   90.00
#
_symmetry.space_group_name_H-M   'P 1'
#
loop_
_entity.id
_entity.type
_entity.pdbx_description
1 polymer ?
#
loop_
_entity_poly.entity_id
_entity_poly.type
_entity_poly.pdbx_seq_one_letter_code
_entity_poly.pdbx_strand_id
1 'polypeptide(L)'
;MEEFKNIFEGLDVAYGQHQSEGKRADGKQEGKSYIVKKIVTDDLWQSHLDGEGPSLGIIPIMADNTSKWGCIDIDTYPIDYRKIINSIRKLKLPLVPCRSKSGGLHLFLFFKNPVSAKLIREKLRE
;
A
#
# COMPACT_ATOMS: atom_id res chain seq x y z
N MET A 1 -2.00 6.02 15.54
CA MET A 1 -2.95 5.18 14.79
C MET A 1 -3.90 6.00 13.91
N GLU A 2 -4.59 6.99 14.43
CA GLU A 2 -5.57 7.77 13.67
C GLU A 2 -4.98 8.46 12.44
N GLU A 3 -3.81 9.07 12.57
CA GLU A 3 -3.14 9.71 11.43
C GLU A 3 -2.80 8.72 10.33
N PHE A 4 -2.26 7.56 10.69
CA PHE A 4 -1.93 6.49 9.76
C PHE A 4 -3.19 5.97 9.05
N LYS A 5 -4.24 5.71 9.80
CA LYS A 5 -5.53 5.27 9.29
C LYS A 5 -6.14 6.29 8.31
N ASN A 6 -6.07 7.57 8.63
CA ASN A 6 -6.60 8.63 7.77
C ASN A 6 -5.85 8.71 6.43
N ILE A 7 -4.53 8.52 6.44
CA ILE A 7 -3.70 8.56 5.23
C ILE A 7 -4.03 7.38 4.30
N PHE A 8 -4.19 6.18 4.87
CA PHE A 8 -4.42 4.95 4.12
C PHE A 8 -5.90 4.51 4.10
N GLU A 9 -6.81 5.41 4.35
CA GLU A 9 -8.24 5.11 4.30
C GLU A 9 -8.66 4.54 2.94
N GLY A 10 -9.52 3.52 2.97
CA GLY A 10 -10.03 2.86 1.79
C GLY A 10 -11.37 2.21 2.06
N LEU A 11 -11.66 1.11 1.35
CA LEU A 11 -12.89 0.35 1.55
C LEU A 11 -12.98 -0.14 2.99
N ASP A 12 -14.15 0.02 3.61
CA ASP A 12 -14.36 -0.33 5.02
C ASP A 12 -15.16 -1.62 5.25
N VAL A 13 -15.75 -2.19 4.20
CA VAL A 13 -16.60 -3.40 4.26
C VAL A 13 -15.88 -4.68 3.85
N ALA A 14 -14.64 -4.57 3.43
CA ALA A 14 -13.78 -5.70 3.10
C ALA A 14 -12.31 -5.27 3.19
N TYR A 15 -11.43 -6.21 3.40
CA TYR A 15 -10.00 -5.95 3.48
C TYR A 15 -9.19 -7.18 3.09
N GLY A 16 -7.93 -6.98 2.79
CA GLY A 16 -6.98 -8.07 2.61
C GLY A 16 -6.28 -8.44 3.90
N GLN A 17 -5.93 -9.70 4.03
CA GLN A 17 -5.01 -10.17 5.07
C GLN A 17 -3.89 -10.96 4.43
N HIS A 18 -2.71 -10.83 4.98
CA HIS A 18 -1.54 -11.61 4.60
C HIS A 18 -0.94 -12.24 5.84
N GLN A 19 -0.82 -13.57 5.81
CA GLN A 19 -0.16 -14.33 6.86
C GLN A 19 1.14 -14.90 6.33
N SER A 20 2.25 -14.54 6.98
CA SER A 20 3.57 -15.07 6.64
C SER A 20 3.70 -16.51 7.11
N GLU A 21 4.18 -17.41 6.23
CA GLU A 21 4.36 -18.84 6.53
C GLU A 21 5.85 -19.24 6.63
N GLY A 22 6.74 -18.25 6.74
CA GLY A 22 8.16 -18.47 6.84
C GLY A 22 8.92 -18.07 5.57
N LYS A 23 10.18 -18.45 5.46
CA LYS A 23 11.03 -18.14 4.32
C LYS A 23 11.18 -19.36 3.41
N ARG A 24 11.11 -19.11 2.11
CA ARG A 24 11.44 -20.12 1.09
C ARG A 24 12.96 -20.36 1.05
N ALA A 25 13.37 -21.45 0.38
CA ALA A 25 14.78 -21.78 0.19
C ALA A 25 15.57 -20.69 -0.54
N ASP A 26 14.90 -19.87 -1.38
CA ASP A 26 15.51 -18.74 -2.10
C ASP A 26 15.55 -17.45 -1.26
N GLY A 27 15.18 -17.49 0.02
CA GLY A 27 15.17 -16.35 0.92
C GLY A 27 13.90 -15.48 0.85
N LYS A 28 12.99 -15.74 -0.07
CA LYS A 28 11.71 -15.04 -0.13
C LYS A 28 10.77 -15.52 0.96
N GLN A 29 10.00 -14.59 1.52
CA GLN A 29 8.95 -14.97 2.47
C GLN A 29 7.78 -15.60 1.74
N GLU A 30 7.36 -16.77 2.21
CA GLU A 30 6.08 -17.36 1.82
C GLU A 30 4.97 -16.86 2.70
N GLY A 31 3.78 -16.77 2.13
CA GLY A 31 2.60 -16.39 2.87
C GLY A 31 1.35 -16.57 2.04
N LYS A 32 0.22 -16.53 2.72
CA LYS A 32 -1.10 -16.56 2.09
C LYS A 32 -1.75 -15.20 2.19
N SER A 33 -2.28 -14.74 1.06
CA SER A 33 -3.08 -13.52 0.99
C SER A 33 -4.51 -13.89 0.63
N TYR A 34 -5.47 -13.29 1.31
CA TYR A 34 -6.89 -13.53 1.08
C TYR A 34 -7.72 -12.30 1.41
N ILE A 35 -8.94 -12.26 0.87
CA ILE A 35 -9.89 -11.18 1.11
C ILE A 35 -10.88 -11.61 2.18
N VAL A 36 -11.10 -10.74 3.16
CA VAL A 36 -12.09 -10.92 4.22
C VAL A 36 -13.23 -9.94 4.00
N LYS A 37 -14.44 -10.45 3.83
CA LYS A 37 -15.65 -9.64 3.61
C LYS A 37 -16.30 -9.27 4.94
N LYS A 38 -15.61 -8.45 5.71
CA LYS A 38 -16.05 -7.92 7.01
C LYS A 38 -15.64 -6.48 7.15
N ILE A 39 -16.25 -5.79 8.09
CA ILE A 39 -15.91 -4.40 8.42
C ILE A 39 -14.47 -4.31 8.93
N VAL A 40 -13.74 -3.30 8.46
CA VAL A 40 -12.39 -2.98 8.95
C VAL A 40 -12.52 -2.30 10.31
N THR A 41 -11.99 -2.93 11.35
CA THR A 41 -12.07 -2.42 12.73
C THR A 41 -10.77 -1.73 13.15
N ASP A 42 -10.85 -0.90 14.17
CA ASP A 42 -9.67 -0.26 14.75
C ASP A 42 -8.68 -1.28 15.33
N ASP A 43 -9.18 -2.40 15.85
CA ASP A 43 -8.32 -3.47 16.35
C ASP A 43 -7.44 -4.08 15.24
N LEU A 44 -7.97 -4.21 14.02
CA LEU A 44 -7.20 -4.67 12.87
C LEU A 44 -6.07 -3.70 12.53
N TRP A 45 -6.36 -2.39 12.54
CA TRP A 45 -5.35 -1.35 12.34
C TRP A 45 -4.27 -1.41 13.40
N GLN A 46 -4.67 -1.51 14.66
CA GLN A 46 -3.74 -1.53 15.79
C GLN A 46 -2.84 -2.77 15.74
N SER A 47 -3.42 -3.95 15.53
CA SER A 47 -2.65 -5.20 15.43
C SER A 47 -1.62 -5.16 14.28
N HIS A 48 -1.99 -4.56 13.15
CA HIS A 48 -1.08 -4.38 12.02
C HIS A 48 0.11 -3.49 12.39
N LEU A 49 -0.16 -2.36 13.06
CA LEU A 49 0.89 -1.43 13.49
C LEU A 49 1.78 -2.03 14.57
N ASP A 50 1.23 -2.87 15.43
CA ASP A 50 1.96 -3.56 16.49
C ASP A 50 2.77 -4.76 15.94
N GLY A 51 2.56 -5.12 14.69
CA GLY A 51 3.21 -6.29 14.07
C GLY A 51 2.67 -7.62 14.58
N GLU A 52 1.46 -7.62 15.08
CA GLU A 52 0.79 -8.81 15.63
C GLU A 52 -0.18 -9.43 14.64
N GLY A 53 -0.14 -10.76 14.53
CA GLY A 53 -1.05 -11.51 13.69
C GLY A 53 -0.87 -11.28 12.19
N PRO A 54 -1.90 -11.58 11.38
CA PRO A 54 -1.86 -11.34 9.94
C PRO A 54 -1.77 -9.86 9.61
N SER A 55 -1.02 -9.50 8.57
CA SER A 55 -0.95 -8.12 8.09
C SER A 55 -2.28 -7.69 7.47
N LEU A 56 -2.65 -6.44 7.70
CA LEU A 56 -3.84 -5.83 7.13
C LEU A 56 -3.51 -5.22 5.75
N GLY A 57 -4.31 -5.54 4.76
CA GLY A 57 -4.28 -4.92 3.45
C GLY A 57 -5.54 -4.09 3.21
N ILE A 58 -5.39 -2.80 3.02
CA ILE A 58 -6.51 -1.93 2.72
C ILE A 58 -6.77 -1.93 1.21
N ILE A 59 -8.02 -2.09 0.82
CA ILE A 59 -8.47 -1.97 -0.55
C ILE A 59 -8.64 -0.47 -0.85
N PRO A 60 -7.83 0.12 -1.74
CA PRO A 60 -7.82 1.58 -1.92
C PRO A 60 -9.13 2.14 -2.48
N ILE A 61 -9.79 1.38 -3.35
CA ILE A 61 -11.02 1.84 -4.01
C ILE A 61 -12.21 1.67 -3.06
N MET A 62 -12.85 2.78 -2.73
CA MET A 62 -14.04 2.80 -1.89
C MET A 62 -15.30 2.45 -2.70
N ALA A 63 -16.43 2.24 -2.02
CA ALA A 63 -17.67 1.80 -2.63
C ALA A 63 -18.21 2.75 -3.72
N ASP A 64 -17.87 4.04 -3.65
CA ASP A 64 -18.24 5.06 -4.62
C ASP A 64 -17.25 5.23 -5.78
N ASN A 65 -16.30 4.30 -5.93
CA ASN A 65 -15.23 4.33 -6.94
C ASN A 65 -14.24 5.50 -6.78
N THR A 66 -14.14 6.06 -5.59
CA THR A 66 -13.10 7.04 -5.25
C THR A 66 -11.99 6.41 -4.44
N SER A 67 -10.86 7.10 -4.36
CA SER A 67 -9.74 6.67 -3.53
C SER A 67 -9.01 7.90 -2.96
N LYS A 68 -8.41 7.75 -1.79
CA LYS A 68 -7.59 8.79 -1.17
C LYS A 68 -6.11 8.61 -1.43
N TRP A 69 -5.73 7.50 -2.01
CA TRP A 69 -4.32 7.23 -2.32
C TRP A 69 -4.20 6.25 -3.48
N GLY A 70 -3.04 6.29 -4.11
CA GLY A 70 -2.64 5.33 -5.12
C GLY A 70 -1.19 4.93 -4.91
N CYS A 71 -0.77 3.87 -5.56
CA CYS A 71 0.59 3.35 -5.42
C CYS A 71 1.11 2.83 -6.74
N ILE A 72 2.38 3.15 -7.02
CA ILE A 72 3.16 2.47 -8.06
C ILE A 72 4.03 1.45 -7.35
N ASP A 73 3.94 0.20 -7.75
CA ASP A 73 4.77 -0.88 -7.23
C ASP A 73 5.92 -1.18 -8.19
N ILE A 74 7.14 -0.98 -7.71
CA ILE A 74 8.35 -1.29 -8.47
C ILE A 74 8.95 -2.57 -7.89
N ASP A 75 8.88 -3.64 -8.67
CA ASP A 75 9.29 -4.97 -8.27
C ASP A 75 10.27 -5.61 -9.29
N THR A 76 10.95 -4.77 -10.06
CA THR A 76 11.98 -5.19 -11.03
C THR A 76 13.35 -5.01 -10.41
N TYR A 77 14.07 -6.09 -10.19
CA TYR A 77 15.36 -6.10 -9.53
C TYR A 77 16.54 -6.21 -10.53
N PRO A 78 17.71 -5.63 -10.20
CA PRO A 78 18.00 -4.81 -9.01
C PRO A 78 17.35 -3.40 -9.09
N ILE A 79 17.02 -2.84 -7.93
CA ILE A 79 16.43 -1.50 -7.83
C ILE A 79 17.50 -0.50 -7.38
N ASP A 80 17.69 0.55 -8.16
CA ASP A 80 18.51 1.69 -7.76
C ASP A 80 17.63 2.72 -7.07
N TYR A 81 17.46 2.57 -5.76
CA TYR A 81 16.61 3.44 -4.93
C TYR A 81 17.01 4.90 -5.03
N ARG A 82 18.33 5.16 -4.98
CA ARG A 82 18.86 6.53 -5.02
C ARG A 82 18.49 7.25 -6.32
N LYS A 83 18.64 6.56 -7.44
CA LYS A 83 18.29 7.11 -8.76
C LYS A 83 16.81 7.48 -8.84
N ILE A 84 15.94 6.60 -8.35
CA ILE A 84 14.48 6.83 -8.35
C ILE A 84 14.11 8.00 -7.44
N ILE A 85 14.65 8.05 -6.23
CA ILE A 85 14.40 9.14 -5.27
C ILE A 85 14.90 10.48 -5.84
N ASN A 86 16.08 10.50 -6.46
CA ASN A 86 16.62 11.70 -7.08
C ASN A 86 15.74 12.19 -8.24
N SER A 87 15.22 11.28 -9.05
CA SER A 87 14.29 11.60 -10.14
C SER A 87 13.00 12.23 -9.62
N ILE A 88 12.43 11.65 -8.54
CA ILE A 88 11.23 12.19 -7.89
C ILE A 88 11.47 13.62 -7.41
N ARG A 89 12.60 13.87 -6.76
CA ARG A 89 12.98 15.21 -6.27
C ARG A 89 13.21 16.19 -7.41
N LYS A 90 13.96 15.79 -8.42
CA LYS A 90 14.28 16.62 -9.59
C LYS A 90 13.04 17.06 -10.35
N LEU A 91 12.10 16.13 -10.55
CA LEU A 91 10.85 16.39 -11.26
C LEU A 91 9.75 16.96 -10.36
N LYS A 92 10.03 17.13 -9.06
CA LYS A 92 9.07 17.63 -8.05
C LYS A 92 7.76 16.86 -8.04
N LEU A 93 7.85 15.53 -8.15
CA LEU A 93 6.67 14.67 -8.15
C LEU A 93 6.14 14.50 -6.71
N PRO A 94 4.81 14.55 -6.51
CA PRO A 94 4.22 14.38 -5.19
C PRO A 94 4.12 12.91 -4.77
N LEU A 95 5.20 12.16 -4.94
CA LEU A 95 5.27 10.73 -4.63
C LEU A 95 6.09 10.50 -3.37
N VAL A 96 5.59 9.64 -2.48
CA VAL A 96 6.27 9.25 -1.25
C VAL A 96 6.86 7.86 -1.43
N PRO A 97 8.20 7.74 -1.53
CA PRO A 97 8.84 6.43 -1.69
C PRO A 97 8.90 5.67 -0.37
N CYS A 98 8.48 4.43 -0.39
CA CYS A 98 8.57 3.51 0.75
C CYS A 98 9.13 2.18 0.30
N ARG A 99 10.05 1.63 1.09
CA ARG A 99 10.59 0.31 0.81
C ARG A 99 9.55 -0.75 1.12
N SER A 100 9.34 -1.69 0.19
CA SER A 100 8.42 -2.79 0.42
C SER A 100 9.06 -3.90 1.25
N LYS A 101 8.24 -4.80 1.77
CA LYS A 101 8.65 -5.95 2.58
C LYS A 101 9.68 -6.83 1.88
N SER A 102 9.55 -7.04 0.56
CA SER A 102 10.43 -7.89 -0.24
C SER A 102 11.62 -7.14 -0.84
N GLY A 103 11.87 -5.89 -0.45
CA GLY A 103 12.95 -5.06 -0.98
C GLY A 103 12.60 -4.32 -2.26
N GLY A 104 11.34 -4.37 -2.68
CA GLY A 104 10.81 -3.53 -3.75
C GLY A 104 10.59 -2.10 -3.28
N LEU A 105 9.98 -1.28 -4.13
CA LEU A 105 9.71 0.11 -3.85
C LEU A 105 8.25 0.43 -4.14
N HIS A 106 7.58 1.01 -3.15
CA HIS A 106 6.24 1.56 -3.29
C HIS A 106 6.33 3.08 -3.39
N LEU A 107 5.74 3.64 -4.43
CA LEU A 107 5.63 5.09 -4.61
C LEU A 107 4.17 5.47 -4.36
N PHE A 108 3.90 6.09 -3.21
CA PHE A 108 2.56 6.48 -2.82
C PHE A 108 2.20 7.87 -3.28
N LEU A 109 0.97 8.04 -3.73
CA LEU A 109 0.35 9.31 -4.03
C LEU A 109 -0.86 9.47 -3.11
N PHE A 110 -0.85 10.49 -2.26
CA PHE A 110 -1.91 10.74 -1.28
C PHE A 110 -2.73 11.97 -1.66
N PHE A 111 -4.01 11.93 -1.34
CA PHE A 111 -4.95 13.02 -1.55
C PHE A 111 -5.62 13.41 -0.24
N LYS A 112 -5.84 14.71 -0.07
CA LYS A 112 -6.56 15.23 1.08
C LYS A 112 -8.04 14.79 1.07
N ASN A 113 -8.66 14.83 -0.10
CA ASN A 113 -10.04 14.43 -0.33
C ASN A 113 -10.10 13.29 -1.34
N PRO A 114 -11.10 12.40 -1.28
CA PRO A 114 -11.25 11.32 -2.25
C PRO A 114 -11.35 11.84 -3.68
N VAL A 115 -10.71 11.11 -4.60
CA VAL A 115 -10.67 11.42 -6.03
C VAL A 115 -11.07 10.16 -6.79
N SER A 116 -11.60 10.30 -8.01
CA SER A 116 -11.92 9.17 -8.87
C SER A 116 -10.73 8.21 -8.98
N ALA A 117 -10.95 6.94 -8.66
CA ALA A 117 -9.91 5.91 -8.74
C ALA A 117 -9.38 5.76 -10.18
N LYS A 118 -10.25 5.94 -11.17
CA LYS A 118 -9.86 5.92 -12.58
C LYS A 118 -8.87 7.04 -12.90
N LEU A 119 -9.12 8.26 -12.42
CA LEU A 119 -8.22 9.40 -12.62
C LEU A 119 -6.86 9.19 -11.96
N ILE A 120 -6.83 8.64 -10.75
CA ILE A 120 -5.58 8.30 -10.06
C ILE A 120 -4.77 7.29 -10.89
N ARG A 121 -5.42 6.24 -11.36
CA ARG A 121 -4.77 5.21 -12.17
C ARG A 121 -4.21 5.77 -13.48
N GLU A 122 -4.97 6.61 -14.16
CA GLU A 122 -4.53 7.26 -15.39
C GLU A 122 -3.34 8.18 -15.14
N LYS A 123 -3.37 8.94 -14.06
CA LYS A 123 -2.29 9.85 -13.69
C LYS A 123 -0.99 9.13 -13.32
N LEU A 124 -1.08 8.03 -12.59
CA LEU A 124 0.09 7.24 -12.21
C LEU A 124 0.74 6.51 -13.39
N ARG A 125 0.05 6.39 -14.50
CA ARG A 125 0.60 5.79 -15.73
C ARG A 125 1.38 6.78 -16.59
N GLU A 126 1.18 8.07 -16.41
CA GLU A 126 1.96 9.10 -17.10
C GLU A 126 3.42 9.11 -16.58
#